data_d6a7cc6a3865985189f55221991793e0
#
_entry.id   d6a7cc6a3865985189f55221991793e0
#
_cell.length_a   1.000
_cell.length_b   1.000
_cell.length_c   1.000
_cell.angle_alpha   90.00
_cell.angle_beta   90.00
_cell.angle_gamma   90.00
#
_symmetry.space_group_name_H-M   'P 1'
#
loop_
_entity.id
_entity.type
_entity.pdbx_description
1 polymer ?
#
loop_
_entity_poly.entity_id
_entity_poly.type
_entity_poly.pdbx_seq_one_letter_code
_entity_poly.pdbx_strand_id
1 'polypeptide(L)'
;FTENADKTKTQVIQLLENCFHARVIVIPRADNDIFGHADGDVRFVNADTVIVNEPGTQLEYFNKLANILKVNKLKYICAPCGCRECGLSAMGLYINFLQVGNTIFVPVFDIEQDERAVKFFEDVFSGCNIIPVKSKQIAKRGGVLRCVSWSTKNLL
;
A
#
# COMPACT_ATOMS: atom_id res chain seq x y z
N PHE A 1 10.99 -8.80 -12.57
CA PHE A 1 11.02 -10.07 -13.36
C PHE A 1 12.40 -10.72 -13.42
N THR A 2 13.44 -10.08 -12.92
CA THR A 2 14.81 -10.64 -12.89
C THR A 2 14.89 -11.98 -12.16
N GLU A 3 14.10 -12.16 -11.12
CA GLU A 3 14.01 -13.39 -10.31
C GLU A 3 13.24 -14.54 -11.01
N ASN A 4 12.59 -14.25 -12.14
CA ASN A 4 11.88 -15.20 -12.99
C ASN A 4 12.38 -15.10 -14.43
N ALA A 5 13.70 -15.10 -14.61
CA ALA A 5 14.35 -14.88 -15.89
C ALA A 5 14.00 -15.95 -16.96
N ASP A 6 13.54 -17.11 -16.53
CA ASP A 6 13.05 -18.22 -17.36
C ASP A 6 11.61 -18.03 -17.86
N LYS A 7 10.89 -16.99 -17.39
CA LYS A 7 9.48 -16.75 -17.70
C LYS A 7 9.24 -15.39 -18.35
N THR A 8 8.28 -15.34 -19.26
CA THR A 8 7.76 -14.08 -19.77
C THR A 8 6.88 -13.40 -18.72
N LYS A 9 6.70 -12.07 -18.86
CA LYS A 9 5.78 -11.30 -18.00
C LYS A 9 4.37 -11.92 -17.97
N THR A 10 3.85 -12.34 -19.12
CA THR A 10 2.53 -12.96 -19.25
C THR A 10 2.44 -14.27 -18.46
N GLN A 11 3.47 -15.11 -18.53
CA GLN A 11 3.52 -16.36 -17.78
C GLN A 11 3.54 -16.13 -16.26
N VAL A 12 4.30 -15.12 -15.80
CA VAL A 12 4.32 -14.77 -14.36
C VAL A 12 2.94 -14.27 -13.90
N ILE A 13 2.29 -13.38 -14.67
CA ILE A 13 0.94 -12.90 -14.35
C ILE A 13 -0.03 -14.09 -14.26
N GLN A 14 -0.02 -14.99 -15.23
CA GLN A 14 -0.92 -16.14 -15.27
C GLN A 14 -0.70 -17.11 -14.09
N LEU A 15 0.55 -17.32 -13.68
CA LEU A 15 0.86 -18.12 -12.50
C LEU A 15 0.28 -17.46 -11.22
N LEU A 16 0.43 -16.15 -11.07
CA LEU A 16 -0.11 -15.42 -9.93
C LEU A 16 -1.65 -15.45 -9.93
N GLU A 17 -2.29 -15.24 -11.08
CA GLU A 17 -3.75 -15.31 -11.21
C GLU A 17 -4.30 -16.69 -10.85
N ASN A 18 -3.62 -17.75 -11.29
CA ASN A 18 -3.98 -19.11 -10.93
C ASN A 18 -3.78 -19.39 -9.44
N CYS A 19 -2.68 -18.91 -8.85
CA CYS A 19 -2.36 -19.11 -7.44
C CYS A 19 -3.33 -18.39 -6.51
N PHE A 20 -3.68 -17.14 -6.84
CA PHE A 20 -4.54 -16.29 -6.00
C PHE A 20 -6.02 -16.40 -6.37
N HIS A 21 -6.37 -17.10 -7.45
CA HIS A 21 -7.73 -17.13 -8.02
C HIS A 21 -8.31 -15.71 -8.20
N ALA A 22 -7.47 -14.78 -8.66
CA ALA A 22 -7.80 -13.37 -8.80
C ALA A 22 -7.05 -12.74 -9.97
N ARG A 23 -7.67 -11.73 -10.58
CA ARG A 23 -7.01 -10.95 -11.63
C ARG A 23 -5.83 -10.15 -11.06
N VAL A 24 -4.70 -10.21 -11.74
CA VAL A 24 -3.49 -9.46 -11.39
C VAL A 24 -3.41 -8.16 -12.19
N ILE A 25 -3.32 -7.04 -11.50
CA ILE A 25 -3.08 -5.71 -12.09
C ILE A 25 -1.65 -5.31 -11.78
N VAL A 26 -0.84 -5.17 -12.81
CA VAL A 26 0.55 -4.72 -12.66
C VAL A 26 0.57 -3.21 -12.60
N ILE A 27 1.06 -2.67 -11.48
CA ILE A 27 1.26 -1.23 -11.28
C ILE A 27 2.70 -0.82 -11.62
N PRO A 28 2.98 0.47 -11.90
CA PRO A 28 4.33 0.93 -12.13
C PRO A 28 5.14 0.86 -10.83
N ARG A 29 6.44 0.78 -10.94
CA ARG A 29 7.36 0.92 -9.81
C ARG A 29 7.68 2.39 -9.60
N ALA A 30 7.63 2.86 -8.36
CA ALA A 30 8.12 4.19 -8.01
C ALA A 30 9.65 4.27 -8.19
N ASP A 31 10.18 5.40 -8.64
CA ASP A 31 11.61 5.54 -8.99
C ASP A 31 12.54 5.31 -7.78
N ASN A 32 12.08 5.65 -6.60
CA ASN A 32 12.83 5.47 -5.35
C ASN A 32 12.57 4.11 -4.65
N ASP A 33 11.73 3.24 -5.21
CA ASP A 33 11.49 1.89 -4.70
C ASP A 33 12.26 0.85 -5.52
N ILE A 34 13.39 0.41 -5.00
CA ILE A 34 14.26 -0.56 -5.66
C ILE A 34 13.57 -1.93 -5.84
N PHE A 35 12.68 -2.29 -4.92
CA PHE A 35 12.05 -3.62 -4.86
C PHE A 35 10.66 -3.69 -5.51
N GLY A 36 9.97 -2.55 -5.67
CA GLY A 36 8.62 -2.50 -6.25
C GLY A 36 7.54 -2.97 -5.26
N HIS A 37 7.51 -2.38 -4.06
CA HIS A 37 6.58 -2.74 -2.98
C HIS A 37 5.17 -2.21 -3.24
N ALA A 38 4.31 -3.02 -3.82
CA ALA A 38 2.93 -2.64 -4.13
C ALA A 38 2.08 -2.33 -2.88
N ASP A 39 2.37 -2.96 -1.75
CA ASP A 39 1.66 -2.74 -0.47
C ASP A 39 1.99 -1.38 0.18
N GLY A 40 3.01 -0.72 -0.30
CA GLY A 40 3.34 0.66 0.02
C GLY A 40 2.72 1.70 -0.90
N ASP A 41 2.09 1.29 -2.00
CA ASP A 41 1.58 2.19 -3.03
C ASP A 41 0.07 2.09 -3.22
N VAL A 42 -0.53 0.91 -3.02
CA VAL A 42 -1.96 0.66 -3.26
C VAL A 42 -2.54 -0.29 -2.22
N ARG A 43 -3.70 0.04 -1.67
CA ARG A 43 -4.46 -0.82 -0.77
C ARG A 43 -5.95 -0.78 -1.10
N PHE A 44 -6.58 -1.93 -1.22
CA PHE A 44 -8.04 -2.01 -1.40
C PHE A 44 -8.78 -1.60 -0.12
N VAL A 45 -9.83 -0.78 -0.31
CA VAL A 45 -10.85 -0.47 0.70
C VAL A 45 -12.03 -1.41 0.53
N ASN A 46 -12.41 -1.64 -0.73
CA ASN A 46 -13.49 -2.54 -1.14
C ASN A 46 -13.20 -3.08 -2.55
N ALA A 47 -14.19 -3.73 -3.18
CA ALA A 47 -14.00 -4.40 -4.47
C ALA A 47 -13.64 -3.48 -5.65
N ASP A 48 -13.97 -2.19 -5.59
CA ASP A 48 -13.79 -1.24 -6.70
C ASP A 48 -12.96 -0.01 -6.34
N THR A 49 -12.57 0.13 -5.08
CA THR A 49 -11.91 1.34 -4.57
C THR A 49 -10.62 1.01 -3.83
N VAL A 50 -9.57 1.74 -4.15
CA VAL A 50 -8.27 1.62 -3.51
C VAL A 50 -7.86 2.94 -2.84
N ILE A 51 -6.99 2.83 -1.83
CA ILE A 51 -6.22 3.95 -1.30
C ILE A 51 -4.88 3.96 -2.00
N VAL A 52 -4.42 5.15 -2.38
CA VAL A 52 -3.08 5.42 -2.91
C VAL A 52 -2.45 6.56 -2.11
N ASN A 53 -1.14 6.70 -2.14
CA ASN A 53 -0.49 7.86 -1.52
C ASN A 53 -0.77 9.14 -2.32
N GLU A 54 -0.85 10.29 -1.64
CA GLU A 54 -0.78 11.60 -2.29
C GLU A 54 0.50 11.70 -3.14
N PRO A 55 0.44 12.36 -4.32
CA PRO A 55 1.54 12.34 -5.29
C PRO A 55 2.83 12.97 -4.77
N GLY A 56 2.77 13.94 -3.84
CA GLY A 56 3.94 14.67 -3.38
C GLY A 56 4.78 15.17 -4.55
N THR A 57 6.07 14.85 -4.55
CA THR A 57 7.01 15.18 -5.64
C THR A 57 7.00 14.16 -6.79
N GLN A 58 6.25 13.04 -6.67
CA GLN A 58 6.25 11.94 -7.64
C GLN A 58 5.04 11.99 -8.59
N LEU A 59 4.75 13.16 -9.14
CA LEU A 59 3.56 13.37 -9.97
C LEU A 59 3.52 12.49 -11.23
N GLU A 60 4.65 12.25 -11.86
CA GLU A 60 4.71 11.38 -13.04
C GLU A 60 4.36 9.93 -12.71
N TYR A 61 4.92 9.39 -11.64
CA TYR A 61 4.57 8.06 -11.13
C TYR A 61 3.08 7.98 -10.80
N PHE A 62 2.57 8.97 -10.06
CA PHE A 62 1.15 9.04 -9.68
C PHE A 62 0.23 9.02 -10.90
N ASN A 63 0.55 9.81 -11.94
CA ASN A 63 -0.26 9.86 -13.17
C ASN A 63 -0.27 8.50 -13.90
N LYS A 64 0.87 7.79 -13.95
CA LYS A 64 0.95 6.43 -14.50
C LYS A 64 0.08 5.46 -13.71
N LEU A 65 0.15 5.50 -12.37
CA LEU A 65 -0.66 4.68 -11.49
C LEU A 65 -2.15 4.97 -11.66
N ALA A 66 -2.56 6.23 -11.60
CA ALA A 66 -3.94 6.66 -11.76
C ALA A 66 -4.54 6.20 -13.11
N ASN A 67 -3.76 6.27 -14.19
CA ASN A 67 -4.19 5.78 -15.50
C ASN A 67 -4.41 4.26 -15.49
N ILE A 68 -3.52 3.49 -14.87
CA ILE A 68 -3.67 2.02 -14.73
C ILE A 68 -4.93 1.69 -13.92
N LEU A 69 -5.16 2.37 -12.81
CA LEU A 69 -6.36 2.18 -11.99
C LEU A 69 -7.63 2.48 -12.81
N LYS A 70 -7.65 3.59 -13.53
CA LYS A 70 -8.78 3.99 -14.38
C LYS A 70 -9.09 2.96 -15.47
N VAL A 71 -8.06 2.49 -16.20
CA VAL A 71 -8.22 1.46 -17.25
C VAL A 71 -8.78 0.16 -16.67
N ASN A 72 -8.43 -0.15 -15.42
CA ASN A 72 -8.93 -1.32 -14.69
C ASN A 72 -10.25 -1.08 -13.95
N LYS A 73 -10.90 0.08 -14.16
CA LYS A 73 -12.19 0.48 -13.54
C LYS A 73 -12.13 0.55 -12.01
N LEU A 74 -10.97 0.84 -11.46
CA LEU A 74 -10.78 1.08 -10.03
C LEU A 74 -10.85 2.58 -9.73
N LYS A 75 -11.63 2.92 -8.72
CA LYS A 75 -11.63 4.24 -8.09
C LYS A 75 -10.46 4.33 -7.13
N TYR A 76 -10.00 5.55 -6.85
CA TYR A 76 -8.98 5.73 -5.83
C TYR A 76 -9.26 6.96 -4.96
N ILE A 77 -8.78 6.91 -3.73
CA ILE A 77 -8.71 8.00 -2.75
C ILE A 77 -7.27 8.18 -2.31
N CYS A 78 -6.84 9.45 -2.17
CA CYS A 78 -5.47 9.76 -1.81
C CYS A 78 -5.34 9.86 -0.28
N ALA A 79 -4.48 9.04 0.29
CA ALA A 79 -4.11 9.13 1.69
C ALA A 79 -3.00 10.17 1.88
N PRO A 80 -2.98 10.88 3.01
CA PRO A 80 -1.81 11.66 3.39
C PRO A 80 -0.55 10.81 3.32
N CYS A 81 0.53 11.40 2.84
CA CYS A 81 1.84 10.76 2.81
C CYS A 81 2.85 11.68 3.50
N GLY A 82 3.63 11.16 4.43
CA GLY A 82 4.83 11.87 4.88
C GLY A 82 5.84 11.89 3.73
N CYS A 83 6.67 12.94 3.68
CA CYS A 83 7.71 13.02 2.66
C CYS A 83 8.51 11.71 2.63
N ARG A 84 8.42 10.97 1.55
CA ARG A 84 9.36 9.91 1.21
C ARG A 84 10.67 10.61 0.81
N GLU A 85 11.46 11.00 1.80
CA GLU A 85 12.84 11.37 1.54
C GLU A 85 13.54 10.16 0.93
N CYS A 86 14.39 10.41 -0.07
CA CYS A 86 15.13 9.35 -0.76
C CYS A 86 15.81 8.41 0.24
N GLY A 87 15.48 7.12 0.20
CA GLY A 87 16.11 6.13 1.07
C GLY A 87 15.22 4.92 1.38
N LEU A 88 15.73 4.02 2.18
CA LEU A 88 15.05 2.79 2.60
C LEU A 88 13.98 3.02 3.70
N SER A 89 13.70 4.25 4.08
CA SER A 89 12.77 4.56 5.17
C SER A 89 11.31 4.50 4.71
N ALA A 90 10.46 3.84 5.50
CA ALA A 90 9.01 3.80 5.34
C ALA A 90 8.30 4.87 6.21
N MET A 91 9.01 5.93 6.63
CA MET A 91 8.43 7.05 7.37
C MET A 91 7.33 7.72 6.57
N GLY A 92 6.17 7.96 7.19
CA GLY A 92 5.01 8.56 6.55
C GLY A 92 4.24 7.64 5.60
N LEU A 93 4.53 6.34 5.59
CA LEU A 93 3.83 5.34 4.76
C LEU A 93 2.59 4.81 5.49
N TYR A 94 1.55 5.63 5.60
CA TYR A 94 0.33 5.29 6.34
C TYR A 94 -0.49 4.17 5.69
N ILE A 95 -0.45 4.02 4.37
CA ILE A 95 -1.21 2.96 3.67
C ILE A 95 -0.67 1.55 3.92
N ASN A 96 0.49 1.43 4.55
CA ASN A 96 1.02 0.15 5.05
C ASN A 96 0.41 -0.23 6.41
N PHE A 97 -0.88 0.08 6.59
CA PHE A 97 -1.66 -0.27 7.77
C PHE A 97 -1.96 -1.77 7.84
N LEU A 98 -2.28 -2.26 9.04
CA LEU A 98 -2.76 -3.62 9.27
C LEU A 98 -4.25 -3.60 9.59
N GLN A 99 -5.02 -4.44 8.92
CA GLN A 99 -6.44 -4.67 9.22
C GLN A 99 -6.64 -6.06 9.83
N VAL A 100 -7.32 -6.11 10.97
CA VAL A 100 -7.72 -7.37 11.63
C VAL A 100 -9.19 -7.25 12.02
N GLY A 101 -10.04 -8.00 11.33
CA GLY A 101 -11.48 -7.89 11.51
C GLY A 101 -11.97 -6.45 11.29
N ASN A 102 -12.63 -5.89 12.30
CA ASN A 102 -13.16 -4.52 12.29
C ASN A 102 -12.20 -3.48 12.90
N THR A 103 -10.91 -3.77 12.94
CA THR A 103 -9.89 -2.87 13.51
C THR A 103 -8.82 -2.57 12.47
N ILE A 104 -8.52 -1.29 12.33
CA ILE A 104 -7.45 -0.76 11.47
C ILE A 104 -6.33 -0.21 12.36
N PHE A 105 -5.18 -0.83 12.34
CA PHE A 105 -3.97 -0.35 13.00
C PHE A 105 -3.22 0.57 12.04
N VAL A 106 -3.20 1.86 12.33
CA VAL A 106 -2.58 2.89 11.49
C VAL A 106 -1.18 3.21 12.03
N PRO A 107 -0.12 3.05 11.23
CA PRO A 107 1.22 3.42 11.69
C PRO A 107 1.32 4.94 11.86
N VAL A 108 1.90 5.39 12.98
CA VAL A 108 2.21 6.80 13.25
C VAL A 108 3.70 6.95 13.59
N PHE A 109 4.27 8.11 13.30
CA PHE A 109 5.73 8.28 13.20
C PHE A 109 6.29 9.43 14.03
N ASP A 110 5.47 10.08 14.87
CA ASP A 110 5.77 11.33 15.60
C ASP A 110 6.15 12.46 14.63
N ILE A 111 5.31 12.68 13.60
CA ILE A 111 5.43 13.76 12.62
C ILE A 111 4.09 14.48 12.46
N GLU A 112 4.12 15.71 11.93
CA GLU A 112 2.94 16.58 11.80
C GLU A 112 1.78 15.93 11.03
N GLN A 113 2.07 15.10 10.05
CA GLN A 113 1.07 14.46 9.21
C GLN A 113 0.28 13.34 9.92
N ASP A 114 0.72 12.86 11.10
CA ASP A 114 0.09 11.72 11.78
C ASP A 114 -1.39 11.98 12.09
N GLU A 115 -1.74 13.16 12.61
CA GLU A 115 -3.12 13.50 12.96
C GLU A 115 -4.03 13.51 11.72
N ARG A 116 -3.55 14.11 10.62
CA ARG A 116 -4.26 14.13 9.35
C ARG A 116 -4.46 12.72 8.78
N ALA A 117 -3.46 11.85 8.94
CA ALA A 117 -3.55 10.46 8.49
C ALA A 117 -4.55 9.68 9.32
N VAL A 118 -4.51 9.77 10.65
CA VAL A 118 -5.48 9.08 11.53
C VAL A 118 -6.91 9.50 11.16
N LYS A 119 -7.16 10.82 11.03
CA LYS A 119 -8.46 11.35 10.64
C LYS A 119 -8.93 10.82 9.29
N PHE A 120 -8.04 10.75 8.30
CA PHE A 120 -8.33 10.17 7.00
C PHE A 120 -8.84 8.71 7.13
N PHE A 121 -8.18 7.88 7.94
CA PHE A 121 -8.60 6.49 8.15
C PHE A 121 -9.93 6.39 8.89
N GLU A 122 -10.21 7.26 9.86
CA GLU A 122 -11.53 7.35 10.51
C GLU A 122 -12.65 7.64 9.51
N ASP A 123 -12.41 8.56 8.57
CA ASP A 123 -13.38 8.94 7.56
C ASP A 123 -13.60 7.82 6.51
N VAL A 124 -12.52 7.19 6.05
CA VAL A 124 -12.56 6.12 5.03
C VAL A 124 -13.13 4.82 5.58
N PHE A 125 -12.83 4.48 6.82
CA PHE A 125 -13.26 3.26 7.51
C PHE A 125 -14.21 3.57 8.67
N SER A 126 -15.25 4.38 8.40
CA SER A 126 -16.16 4.94 9.41
C SER A 126 -16.88 3.90 10.30
N GLY A 127 -16.85 2.62 9.94
CA GLY A 127 -17.41 1.53 10.76
C GLY A 127 -16.37 0.73 11.54
N CYS A 128 -15.09 1.08 11.43
CA CYS A 128 -13.99 0.33 12.04
C CYS A 128 -13.39 1.06 13.25
N ASN A 129 -12.76 0.30 14.15
CA ASN A 129 -11.93 0.86 15.20
C ASN A 129 -10.57 1.29 14.61
N ILE A 130 -10.22 2.56 14.70
CA ILE A 130 -8.94 3.08 14.25
C ILE A 130 -7.98 3.17 15.43
N ILE A 131 -6.88 2.44 15.37
CA ILE A 131 -5.87 2.39 16.43
C ILE A 131 -4.53 2.88 15.89
N PRO A 132 -4.07 4.08 16.28
CA PRO A 132 -2.73 4.55 15.95
C PRO A 132 -1.66 3.71 16.65
N VAL A 133 -0.62 3.27 15.90
CA VAL A 133 0.48 2.46 16.42
C VAL A 133 1.81 3.15 16.15
N LYS A 134 2.56 3.46 17.21
CA LYS A 134 3.89 4.07 17.09
C LYS A 134 4.84 3.18 16.31
N SER A 135 5.20 3.60 15.11
CA SER A 135 5.93 2.81 14.12
C SER A 135 7.25 3.44 13.66
N LYS A 136 7.67 4.57 14.26
CA LYS A 136 8.85 5.32 13.87
C LYS A 136 10.13 4.49 13.80
N GLN A 137 10.34 3.59 14.76
CA GLN A 137 11.57 2.82 14.83
C GLN A 137 11.63 1.72 13.76
N ILE A 138 10.51 1.05 13.49
CA ILE A 138 10.45 0.02 12.48
C ILE A 138 10.48 0.62 11.07
N ALA A 139 9.83 1.77 10.87
CA ALA A 139 9.81 2.49 9.60
C ALA A 139 11.22 2.84 9.08
N LYS A 140 12.15 3.15 9.97
CA LYS A 140 13.57 3.40 9.61
C LYS A 140 14.26 2.18 8.98
N ARG A 141 13.67 0.99 9.11
CA ARG A 141 14.18 -0.26 8.53
C ARG A 141 13.49 -0.65 7.22
N GLY A 142 12.69 0.24 6.64
CA GLY A 142 12.10 0.07 5.31
C GLY A 142 10.71 -0.55 5.26
N GLY A 143 10.09 -0.86 6.41
CA GLY A 143 8.74 -1.41 6.46
C GLY A 143 7.98 -0.97 7.70
N VAL A 144 6.65 -1.18 7.71
CA VAL A 144 5.80 -0.91 8.87
C VAL A 144 4.84 -2.07 9.12
N LEU A 145 3.63 -1.82 9.56
CA LEU A 145 2.74 -2.84 10.15
C LEU A 145 2.42 -3.99 9.20
N ARG A 146 2.11 -3.68 7.94
CA ARG A 146 1.80 -4.72 6.95
C ARG A 146 3.02 -5.56 6.60
N CYS A 147 4.18 -4.94 6.45
CA CYS A 147 5.42 -5.62 6.09
C CYS A 147 5.90 -6.62 7.15
N VAL A 148 5.52 -6.43 8.42
CA VAL A 148 5.92 -7.31 9.54
C VAL A 148 4.79 -8.20 10.05
N SER A 149 3.65 -8.23 9.34
CA SER A 149 2.51 -9.04 9.69
C SER A 149 2.24 -10.12 8.65
N TRP A 150 1.69 -11.21 9.11
CA TRP A 150 1.23 -12.31 8.29
C TRP A 150 -0.13 -12.81 8.80
N SER A 151 -1.03 -13.19 7.89
CA SER A 151 -2.34 -13.70 8.27
C SER A 151 -2.59 -15.06 7.62
N THR A 152 -3.16 -15.99 8.38
CA THR A 152 -3.64 -17.26 7.87
C THR A 152 -5.17 -17.31 7.94
N LYS A 153 -5.78 -18.07 7.05
CA LYS A 153 -7.16 -18.53 7.27
C LYS A 153 -7.12 -19.62 8.35
N ASN A 154 -8.00 -19.55 9.33
CA ASN A 154 -8.24 -20.70 10.19
C ASN A 154 -8.72 -21.87 9.31
N LEU A 155 -7.94 -22.93 9.28
CA LEU A 155 -8.29 -24.21 8.67
C LEU A 155 -9.07 -25.08 9.69
N LEU A 156 -10.02 -24.46 10.41
CA LEU A 156 -10.95 -25.19 11.29
C LEU A 156 -12.28 -25.33 10.60
#